data_379508dde3ec8c45d3baec3838f2645f
#
_entry.id   379508dde3ec8c45d3baec3838f2645f
#
_cell.length_a   1.000
_cell.length_b   1.000
_cell.length_c   1.000
_cell.angle_alpha   90.00
_cell.angle_beta   90.00
_cell.angle_gamma   90.00
#
_symmetry.space_group_name_H-M   'P 1'
#
loop_
_entity.id
_entity.type
_entity.pdbx_description
1 polymer ?
#
loop_
_entity_poly.entity_id
_entity_poly.type
_entity_poly.pdbx_seq_one_letter_code
_entity_poly.pdbx_strand_id
1 'polypeptide(L)'
;ARYVTTVANSGTCYNLTLIDKITDHSGENSQENHAQVRNRIDMDASYWDSIHLGMRRVVEGKSYYSDLGVNVAGKTGTAQESASHPNHALFVSYAPYEDPEICVVVRVANGYTSDYAAQIGREIYKYYYGLAEESEIITGTAGTLEGGQINGD
;
A
#
# COMPACT_ATOMS: atom_id res chain seq x y z
N ALA A 1 -7.79 -0.65 2.00
CA ALA A 1 -7.73 -0.52 0.54
C ALA A 1 -8.63 0.62 0.04
N ARG A 2 -9.97 0.56 0.20
CA ARG A 2 -10.91 1.55 -0.39
C ARG A 2 -10.53 3.01 -0.15
N TYR A 3 -10.15 3.39 1.06
CA TYR A 3 -9.72 4.76 1.37
C TYR A 3 -8.52 5.19 0.49
N VAL A 4 -7.50 4.34 0.39
CA VAL A 4 -6.28 4.66 -0.38
C VAL A 4 -6.58 4.77 -1.87
N THR A 5 -7.38 3.87 -2.43
CA THR A 5 -7.80 3.94 -3.84
C THR A 5 -8.64 5.20 -4.11
N THR A 6 -9.48 5.62 -3.15
CA THR A 6 -10.24 6.87 -3.28
C THR A 6 -9.32 8.10 -3.31
N VAL A 7 -8.28 8.12 -2.47
CA VAL A 7 -7.27 9.18 -2.50
C VAL A 7 -6.51 9.16 -3.83
N ALA A 8 -5.98 8.00 -4.23
CA ALA A 8 -5.24 7.85 -5.49
C ALA A 8 -6.06 8.31 -6.71
N ASN A 9 -7.37 8.08 -6.70
CA ASN A 9 -8.31 8.48 -7.75
C ASN A 9 -8.92 9.89 -7.56
N SER A 10 -8.29 10.76 -6.77
CA SER A 10 -8.74 12.13 -6.52
C SER A 10 -10.23 12.21 -6.17
N GLY A 11 -10.66 11.37 -5.21
CA GLY A 11 -12.02 11.37 -4.67
C GLY A 11 -13.01 10.40 -5.31
N THR A 12 -12.67 9.70 -6.39
CA THR A 12 -13.55 8.67 -6.94
C THR A 12 -13.44 7.40 -6.12
N CYS A 13 -14.50 7.05 -5.41
CA CYS A 13 -14.60 5.85 -4.59
C CYS A 13 -15.31 4.74 -5.36
N TYR A 14 -14.67 3.58 -5.49
CA TYR A 14 -15.23 2.41 -6.16
C TYR A 14 -15.73 1.35 -5.16
N ASN A 15 -16.68 0.55 -5.58
CA ASN A 15 -17.00 -0.70 -4.90
C ASN A 15 -15.83 -1.66 -5.07
N LEU A 16 -15.35 -2.21 -3.95
CA LEU A 16 -14.31 -3.23 -3.99
C LEU A 16 -14.92 -4.60 -4.31
N THR A 17 -14.23 -5.36 -5.15
CA THR A 17 -14.56 -6.73 -5.49
C THR A 17 -13.31 -7.59 -5.43
N LEU A 18 -13.47 -8.89 -5.17
CA LEU A 18 -12.42 -9.89 -5.26
C LEU A 18 -12.51 -10.70 -6.55
N ILE A 19 -13.64 -10.56 -7.27
CA ILE A 19 -13.89 -11.26 -8.52
C ILE A 19 -13.68 -10.27 -9.65
N ASP A 20 -12.70 -10.52 -10.48
CA ASP A 20 -12.44 -9.77 -11.70
C ASP A 20 -13.30 -10.32 -12.85
N LYS A 21 -13.25 -11.63 -13.03
CA LYS A 21 -13.98 -12.28 -14.12
C LYS A 21 -14.35 -13.72 -13.75
N ILE A 22 -15.44 -14.19 -14.31
CA ILE A 22 -15.90 -15.58 -14.22
C ILE A 22 -15.87 -16.15 -15.65
N THR A 23 -15.17 -17.26 -15.86
CA THR A 23 -15.12 -17.97 -17.15
C THR A 23 -15.79 -19.33 -17.03
N ASP A 24 -16.39 -19.80 -18.11
CA ASP A 24 -16.86 -21.18 -18.21
C ASP A 24 -15.66 -22.17 -18.33
N HIS A 25 -15.97 -23.45 -18.38
CA HIS A 25 -14.95 -24.52 -18.47
C HIS A 25 -14.13 -24.45 -19.78
N SER A 26 -14.68 -23.91 -20.87
CA SER A 26 -13.96 -23.72 -22.14
C SER A 26 -13.08 -22.48 -22.15
N GLY A 27 -13.35 -21.52 -21.26
CA GLY A 27 -12.72 -20.22 -21.26
C GLY A 27 -13.24 -19.24 -22.31
N GLU A 28 -14.20 -19.67 -23.14
CA GLU A 28 -14.75 -18.87 -24.25
C GLU A 28 -15.79 -17.84 -23.79
N ASN A 29 -16.59 -18.21 -22.78
CA ASN A 29 -17.56 -17.29 -22.20
C ASN A 29 -17.03 -16.70 -20.91
N SER A 30 -17.01 -15.39 -20.82
CA SER A 30 -16.58 -14.69 -19.62
C SER A 30 -17.61 -13.64 -19.20
N GLN A 31 -17.84 -13.57 -17.91
CA GLN A 31 -18.56 -12.46 -17.29
C GLN A 31 -17.51 -11.61 -16.57
N GLU A 32 -17.23 -10.43 -17.11
CA GLU A 32 -16.31 -9.48 -16.48
C GLU A 32 -17.04 -8.62 -15.44
N ASN A 33 -16.34 -8.34 -14.37
CA ASN A 33 -16.82 -7.45 -13.31
C ASN A 33 -16.23 -6.07 -13.51
N HIS A 34 -17.04 -5.14 -13.98
CA HIS A 34 -16.61 -3.78 -14.24
C HIS A 34 -16.59 -2.93 -12.97
N ALA A 35 -15.63 -2.04 -12.88
CA ALA A 35 -15.51 -1.10 -11.78
C ALA A 35 -16.77 -0.22 -11.64
N GLN A 36 -17.40 -0.25 -10.48
CA GLN A 36 -18.59 0.52 -10.18
C GLN A 36 -18.27 1.66 -9.20
N VAL A 37 -18.55 2.89 -9.61
CA VAL A 37 -18.42 4.06 -8.73
C VAL A 37 -19.46 3.98 -7.63
N ARG A 38 -19.00 4.02 -6.39
CA ARG A 38 -19.86 4.06 -5.19
C ARG A 38 -20.29 5.50 -4.87
N ASN A 39 -19.34 6.42 -4.84
CA ASN A 39 -19.54 7.84 -4.63
C ASN A 39 -18.31 8.62 -5.10
N ARG A 40 -18.49 9.94 -5.21
CA ARG A 40 -17.40 10.89 -5.48
C ARG A 40 -17.34 11.92 -4.36
N ILE A 41 -16.12 12.29 -4.00
CA ILE A 41 -15.85 13.39 -3.08
C ILE A 41 -15.54 14.61 -3.96
N ASP A 42 -16.44 15.56 -3.98
CA ASP A 42 -16.24 16.82 -4.70
C ASP A 42 -15.40 17.77 -3.85
N MET A 43 -14.19 18.04 -4.33
CA MET A 43 -13.21 18.88 -3.65
C MET A 43 -12.35 19.57 -4.70
N ASP A 44 -11.89 20.78 -4.43
CA ASP A 44 -11.01 21.51 -5.33
C ASP A 44 -9.74 20.69 -5.65
N ALA A 45 -9.31 20.72 -6.91
CA ALA A 45 -8.16 19.96 -7.37
C ALA A 45 -6.88 20.28 -6.58
N SER A 46 -6.71 21.51 -6.15
CA SER A 46 -5.54 21.95 -5.37
C SER A 46 -5.39 21.24 -4.02
N TYR A 47 -6.51 20.81 -3.42
CA TYR A 47 -6.46 19.99 -2.20
C TYR A 47 -5.99 18.58 -2.50
N TRP A 48 -6.46 17.97 -3.62
CA TRP A 48 -5.98 16.66 -4.06
C TRP A 48 -4.49 16.71 -4.37
N ASP A 49 -4.03 17.71 -5.11
CA ASP A 49 -2.61 17.92 -5.42
C ASP A 49 -1.76 18.03 -4.14
N SER A 50 -2.28 18.75 -3.15
CA SER A 50 -1.60 18.91 -1.86
C SER A 50 -1.51 17.60 -1.07
N ILE A 51 -2.57 16.80 -1.07
CA ILE A 51 -2.59 15.47 -0.43
C ILE A 51 -1.60 14.53 -1.13
N HIS A 52 -1.66 14.45 -2.45
CA HIS A 52 -0.78 13.60 -3.25
C HIS A 52 0.68 13.98 -3.06
N LEU A 53 0.99 15.28 -3.14
CA LEU A 53 2.35 15.78 -2.90
C LEU A 53 2.82 15.47 -1.47
N GLY A 54 1.96 15.63 -0.47
CA GLY A 54 2.28 15.28 0.91
C GLY A 54 2.61 13.80 1.06
N MET A 55 1.82 12.92 0.44
CA MET A 55 2.09 11.47 0.42
C MET A 55 3.38 11.12 -0.35
N ARG A 56 3.66 11.80 -1.46
CA ARG A 56 4.91 11.63 -2.22
C ARG A 56 6.13 11.96 -1.37
N ARG A 57 6.11 13.09 -0.68
CA ARG A 57 7.21 13.55 0.20
C ARG A 57 7.50 12.59 1.36
N VAL A 58 6.50 11.90 1.89
CA VAL A 58 6.72 10.87 2.92
C VAL A 58 7.61 9.74 2.39
N VAL A 59 7.40 9.31 1.15
CA VAL A 59 8.18 8.22 0.56
C VAL A 59 9.54 8.72 0.06
N GLU A 60 9.64 9.93 -0.46
CA GLU A 60 10.92 10.57 -0.83
C GLU A 60 11.89 10.68 0.36
N GLY A 61 11.37 10.87 1.56
CA GLY A 61 12.17 10.87 2.79
C GLY A 61 12.73 9.51 3.20
N LYS A 62 12.37 8.42 2.49
CA LYS A 62 12.81 7.05 2.79
C LYS A 62 13.87 6.58 1.80
N SER A 63 15.13 6.59 2.24
CA SER A 63 16.28 6.26 1.39
C SER A 63 16.17 4.90 0.69
N TYR A 64 15.52 3.93 1.34
CA TYR A 64 15.31 2.60 0.76
C TYR A 64 14.28 2.55 -0.38
N TYR A 65 13.58 3.65 -0.70
CA TYR A 65 12.74 3.76 -1.90
C TYR A 65 13.47 4.41 -3.09
N SER A 66 14.68 4.94 -2.90
CA SER A 66 15.39 5.73 -3.92
C SER A 66 15.79 4.93 -5.17
N ASP A 67 15.95 3.63 -5.03
CA ASP A 67 16.37 2.70 -6.10
C ASP A 67 15.22 1.92 -6.75
N LEU A 68 13.97 2.19 -6.35
CA LEU A 68 12.81 1.43 -6.83
C LEU A 68 12.50 1.68 -8.33
N GLY A 69 12.95 2.82 -8.89
CA GLY A 69 12.68 3.18 -10.30
C GLY A 69 11.23 3.58 -10.59
N VAL A 70 10.33 3.50 -9.61
CA VAL A 70 8.93 3.91 -9.69
C VAL A 70 8.63 4.88 -8.56
N ASN A 71 7.95 5.98 -8.88
CA ASN A 71 7.55 6.96 -7.89
C ASN A 71 6.34 6.44 -7.08
N VAL A 72 6.53 6.34 -5.77
CA VAL A 72 5.48 5.89 -4.84
C VAL A 72 5.03 7.06 -3.98
N ALA A 73 3.74 7.16 -3.73
CA ALA A 73 3.17 8.06 -2.73
C ALA A 73 2.57 7.23 -1.60
N GLY A 74 2.79 7.62 -0.35
CA GLY A 74 2.32 6.83 0.77
C GLY A 74 2.24 7.58 2.09
N LYS A 75 1.65 6.94 3.08
CA LYS A 75 1.55 7.45 4.45
C LYS A 75 1.82 6.32 5.43
N THR A 76 2.75 6.56 6.33
CA THR A 76 3.04 5.68 7.47
C THR A 76 2.06 5.94 8.61
N GLY A 77 1.87 4.94 9.45
CA GLY A 77 1.07 5.06 10.66
C GLY A 77 1.57 4.10 11.72
N THR A 78 1.61 4.57 12.95
CA THR A 78 1.90 3.76 14.13
C THR A 78 0.69 3.86 15.06
N ALA A 79 0.07 2.72 15.37
CA ALA A 79 -1.15 2.69 16.16
C ALA A 79 -0.94 1.89 17.44
N GLN A 80 -1.09 2.56 18.58
CA GLN A 80 -1.06 1.93 19.88
C GLN A 80 -2.44 1.34 20.22
N GLU A 81 -2.49 0.04 20.44
CA GLU A 81 -3.69 -0.65 20.93
C GLU A 81 -3.65 -0.83 22.44
N SER A 82 -2.46 -1.14 22.99
CA SER A 82 -2.23 -1.38 24.40
C SER A 82 -0.84 -0.90 24.82
N ALA A 83 -0.72 -0.40 26.04
CA ALA A 83 0.59 -0.04 26.60
C ALA A 83 1.48 -1.26 26.91
N SER A 84 0.91 -2.48 26.93
CA SER A 84 1.64 -3.71 27.23
C SER A 84 2.14 -4.46 25.99
N HIS A 85 1.80 -3.99 24.80
CA HIS A 85 2.23 -4.59 23.53
C HIS A 85 2.84 -3.53 22.60
N PRO A 86 3.75 -3.94 21.71
CA PRO A 86 4.27 -3.04 20.68
C PRO A 86 3.17 -2.46 19.80
N ASN A 87 3.41 -1.28 19.26
CA ASN A 87 2.49 -0.62 18.35
C ASN A 87 2.30 -1.41 17.05
N HIS A 88 1.13 -1.28 16.44
CA HIS A 88 0.91 -1.77 15.09
C HIS A 88 1.62 -0.88 14.08
N ALA A 89 2.33 -1.49 13.13
CA ALA A 89 2.95 -0.81 12.01
C ALA A 89 1.99 -0.77 10.82
N LEU A 90 1.81 0.41 10.25
CA LEU A 90 0.89 0.66 9.15
C LEU A 90 1.60 1.41 8.02
N PHE A 91 1.32 1.01 6.79
CA PHE A 91 1.69 1.77 5.61
C PHE A 91 0.60 1.64 4.55
N VAL A 92 0.20 2.76 3.99
CA VAL A 92 -0.75 2.82 2.88
C VAL A 92 -0.13 3.62 1.76
N SER A 93 -0.22 3.13 0.54
CA SER A 93 0.47 3.74 -0.59
C SER A 93 -0.16 3.40 -1.92
N TYR A 94 0.25 4.12 -2.95
CA TYR A 94 -0.10 3.83 -4.34
C TYR A 94 1.09 4.15 -5.26
N ALA A 95 1.11 3.53 -6.41
CA ALA A 95 2.12 3.74 -7.44
C ALA A 95 1.55 3.44 -8.83
N PRO A 96 2.10 4.05 -9.92
CA PRO A 96 2.99 5.21 -9.88
C PRO A 96 2.31 6.46 -9.27
N TYR A 97 3.11 7.40 -8.76
CA TYR A 97 2.57 8.65 -8.22
C TYR A 97 1.81 9.47 -9.27
N GLU A 98 2.32 9.47 -10.49
CA GLU A 98 1.83 10.26 -11.61
C GLU A 98 0.52 9.71 -12.21
N ASP A 99 0.39 8.38 -12.25
CA ASP A 99 -0.78 7.67 -12.79
C ASP A 99 -0.99 6.37 -12.01
N PRO A 100 -1.76 6.39 -10.93
CA PRO A 100 -1.88 5.26 -10.00
C PRO A 100 -2.47 4.00 -10.63
N GLU A 101 -1.72 2.91 -10.64
CA GLU A 101 -2.13 1.58 -11.12
C GLU A 101 -2.44 0.61 -9.97
N ILE A 102 -1.67 0.71 -8.88
CA ILE A 102 -1.80 -0.20 -7.74
C ILE A 102 -1.79 0.55 -6.42
N CYS A 103 -2.64 0.12 -5.50
CA CYS A 103 -2.63 0.55 -4.10
C CYS A 103 -2.18 -0.58 -3.19
N VAL A 104 -1.23 -0.29 -2.30
CA VAL A 104 -0.71 -1.23 -1.32
C VAL A 104 -1.08 -0.78 0.09
N VAL A 105 -1.64 -1.70 0.86
CA VAL A 105 -1.97 -1.49 2.28
C VAL A 105 -1.32 -2.58 3.11
N VAL A 106 -0.41 -2.19 3.98
CA VAL A 106 0.30 -3.09 4.88
C VAL A 106 -0.08 -2.78 6.32
N ARG A 107 -0.46 -3.81 7.06
CA ARG A 107 -0.64 -3.76 8.51
C ARG A 107 0.10 -4.92 9.14
N VAL A 108 1.07 -4.61 9.99
CA VAL A 108 1.79 -5.60 10.81
C VAL A 108 1.33 -5.43 12.24
N ALA A 109 0.65 -6.45 12.79
CA ALA A 109 0.24 -6.45 14.18
C ALA A 109 1.49 -6.50 15.07
N ASN A 110 1.54 -5.60 16.05
CA ASN A 110 2.69 -5.47 16.97
C ASN A 110 4.04 -5.31 16.23
N GLY A 111 4.02 -4.58 15.10
CA GLY A 111 5.15 -4.44 14.19
C GLY A 111 6.18 -3.38 14.60
N TYR A 112 6.06 -2.81 15.79
CA TYR A 112 6.94 -1.80 16.40
C TYR A 112 6.92 -0.45 15.66
N THR A 113 7.51 -0.38 14.47
CA THR A 113 7.69 0.85 13.70
C THR A 113 7.02 0.75 12.33
N SER A 114 6.43 1.85 11.89
CA SER A 114 5.82 1.99 10.58
C SER A 114 6.79 1.77 9.41
N ASP A 115 8.09 1.90 9.64
CA ASP A 115 9.13 1.64 8.64
C ASP A 115 9.14 0.17 8.18
N TYR A 116 8.88 -0.79 9.06
CA TYR A 116 8.78 -2.19 8.65
C TYR A 116 7.61 -2.42 7.68
N ALA A 117 6.47 -1.78 7.94
CA ALA A 117 5.34 -1.85 7.03
C ALA A 117 5.66 -1.19 5.67
N ALA A 118 6.41 -0.07 5.68
CA ALA A 118 6.82 0.60 4.45
C ALA A 118 7.84 -0.21 3.65
N GLN A 119 8.78 -0.91 4.30
CA GLN A 119 9.72 -1.82 3.64
C GLN A 119 8.99 -3.00 2.98
N ILE A 120 8.01 -3.60 3.66
CA ILE A 120 7.16 -4.64 3.05
C ILE A 120 6.43 -4.08 1.82
N GLY A 121 5.89 -2.86 1.90
CA GLY A 121 5.26 -2.19 0.76
C GLY A 121 6.21 -2.03 -0.42
N ARG A 122 7.48 -1.69 -0.18
CA ARG A 122 8.52 -1.61 -1.22
C ARG A 122 8.73 -2.95 -1.91
N GLU A 123 8.84 -4.05 -1.14
CA GLU A 123 9.05 -5.37 -1.73
C GLU A 123 7.85 -5.83 -2.58
N ILE A 124 6.62 -5.47 -2.17
CA ILE A 124 5.41 -5.70 -2.99
C ILE A 124 5.50 -4.96 -4.33
N TYR A 125 5.97 -3.70 -4.34
CA TYR A 125 6.16 -2.96 -5.59
C TYR A 125 7.26 -3.56 -6.46
N LYS A 126 8.37 -4.01 -5.87
CA LYS A 126 9.42 -4.71 -6.63
C LYS A 126 8.86 -5.92 -7.37
N TYR A 127 8.09 -6.74 -6.68
CA TYR A 127 7.45 -7.91 -7.27
C TYR A 127 6.47 -7.52 -8.38
N TYR A 128 5.58 -6.58 -8.09
CA TYR A 128 4.54 -6.15 -9.03
C TYR A 128 5.11 -5.59 -10.34
N TYR A 129 6.18 -4.82 -10.26
CA TYR A 129 6.86 -4.24 -11.42
C TYR A 129 7.95 -5.12 -12.03
N GLY A 130 8.13 -6.35 -11.56
CA GLY A 130 9.13 -7.27 -12.06
C GLY A 130 10.58 -6.80 -11.85
N LEU A 131 10.83 -6.06 -10.76
CA LEU A 131 12.15 -5.51 -10.42
C LEU A 131 12.99 -6.47 -9.57
N ALA A 132 12.38 -7.53 -9.05
CA ALA A 132 13.03 -8.59 -8.31
C ALA A 132 12.22 -9.87 -8.41
N GLU A 133 12.90 -11.02 -8.40
CA GLU A 133 12.27 -12.33 -8.36
C GLU A 133 11.74 -12.64 -6.95
N GLU A 134 10.72 -13.48 -6.85
CA GLU A 134 10.14 -13.88 -5.55
C GLU A 134 11.19 -14.40 -4.56
N SER A 135 12.15 -15.18 -5.04
CA SER A 135 13.25 -15.75 -4.24
C SER A 135 14.21 -14.70 -3.68
N GLU A 136 14.27 -13.52 -4.29
CA GLU A 136 15.10 -12.39 -3.81
C GLU A 136 14.36 -11.56 -2.76
N ILE A 137 13.04 -11.57 -2.80
CA ILE A 137 12.16 -10.84 -1.87
C ILE A 137 11.92 -11.64 -0.60
N ILE A 138 11.68 -12.96 -0.73
CA ILE A 138 11.39 -13.86 0.39
C ILE A 138 12.64 -14.69 0.68
N THR A 139 13.63 -14.06 1.30
CA THR A 139 14.96 -14.65 1.52
C THR A 139 15.14 -15.31 2.88
N GLY A 140 14.19 -15.17 3.81
CA GLY A 140 14.45 -15.49 5.20
C GLY A 140 13.48 -16.48 5.85
N THR A 141 14.01 -17.22 6.82
CA THR A 141 13.23 -17.82 7.91
C THR A 141 12.91 -16.72 8.93
N ALA A 142 11.66 -16.69 9.41
CA ALA A 142 11.29 -15.77 10.48
C ALA A 142 12.21 -15.97 11.68
N GLY A 143 13.01 -14.95 12.01
CA GLY A 143 13.82 -14.93 13.21
C GLY A 143 12.95 -14.66 14.43
N THR A 144 13.27 -15.27 15.56
CA THR A 144 12.73 -14.88 16.86
C THR A 144 13.32 -13.52 17.25
N LEU A 145 12.46 -12.53 17.48
CA LEU A 145 12.90 -11.27 18.07
C LEU A 145 13.35 -11.53 19.52
N GLU A 146 14.66 -11.51 19.77
CA GLU A 146 15.18 -11.52 21.14
C GLU A 146 14.88 -10.15 21.77
N GLY A 147 14.05 -10.14 22.82
CA GLY A 147 13.89 -9.04 23.76
C GLY A 147 13.62 -7.67 23.16
N GLY A 148 12.58 -7.55 22.36
CA GLY A 148 12.25 -6.29 21.71
C GLY A 148 11.91 -5.18 22.69
N GLN A 149 12.56 -4.02 22.54
CA GLN A 149 12.14 -2.80 23.22
C GLN A 149 10.74 -2.40 22.72
N ILE A 150 9.86 -2.06 23.67
CA ILE A 150 8.46 -1.65 23.41
C ILE A 150 8.38 -0.19 22.91
N ASN A 151 9.46 0.38 22.46
CA ASN A 151 9.52 1.77 22.02
C ASN A 151 9.27 1.83 20.51
N GLY A 152 8.08 2.28 20.13
CA GLY A 152 7.79 2.74 18.77
C GLY A 152 8.24 4.17 18.54
N ASP A 153 8.17 4.63 17.29
CA ASP A 153 8.46 6.00 16.84
C ASP A 153 7.70 7.06 17.66
#